data_7f849c42997dbe58a4a2bcd0baff6e3d
#
_entry.id   7f849c42997dbe58a4a2bcd0baff6e3d
#
_cell.length_a   1.000
_cell.length_b   1.000
_cell.length_c   1.000
_cell.angle_alpha   90.00
_cell.angle_beta   90.00
_cell.angle_gamma   90.00
#
_symmetry.space_group_name_H-M   'P 1'
#
loop_
_entity.id
_entity.type
_entity.pdbx_description
1 polymer ?
#
loop_
_entity_poly.entity_id
_entity_poly.type
_entity_poly.pdbx_seq_one_letter_code
_entity_poly.pdbx_strand_id
1 'polypeptide(L)'
;MYKYNKKLLTVINQHPRWQDGSKQRAYFTVAKWLSINHPNLKITEEYRERGFALKQQRELEEGENVLDAKEIENMKPRSYFLEILNKINPSEIKTRVEHMKYLLLSLLVKQPPVRTSFYSTAQMITSDTKIKDDENFIWLRRARSSTGQNKVSYVVQKDKVSGSRSFGSFADSVIEVEDAELINLIFTSYKKYPRNI
;
A
#
# COMPACT_ATOMS: atom_id res chain seq x y z
N MET A 1 40.39 10.83 -5.75
CA MET A 1 39.01 10.69 -5.23
C MET A 1 38.01 11.62 -5.91
N TYR A 2 38.25 12.91 -6.05
CA TYR A 2 37.38 13.89 -6.70
C TYR A 2 36.99 13.56 -8.15
N LYS A 3 37.86 12.94 -8.91
CA LYS A 3 37.66 12.57 -10.32
C LYS A 3 36.61 11.46 -10.50
N TYR A 4 36.46 10.58 -9.52
CA TYR A 4 35.47 9.50 -9.54
C TYR A 4 34.06 9.99 -9.22
N ASN A 5 33.95 10.97 -8.35
CA ASN A 5 32.63 11.51 -7.94
C ASN A 5 31.90 12.25 -9.06
N LYS A 6 32.66 13.02 -9.91
CA LYS A 6 32.09 13.64 -11.11
C LYS A 6 31.69 12.62 -12.17
N LYS A 7 32.44 11.53 -12.34
CA LYS A 7 32.05 10.44 -13.24
C LYS A 7 30.74 9.77 -12.78
N LEU A 8 30.54 9.57 -11.47
CA LEU A 8 29.35 8.95 -10.94
C LEU A 8 28.13 9.83 -11.14
N LEU A 9 28.24 11.16 -10.98
CA LEU A 9 27.18 12.12 -11.33
C LEU A 9 26.77 11.99 -12.79
N THR A 10 27.74 11.93 -13.70
CA THR A 10 27.49 11.74 -15.13
C THR A 10 26.80 10.41 -15.41
N VAL A 11 27.23 9.33 -14.79
CA VAL A 11 26.61 8.00 -14.94
C VAL A 11 25.15 8.02 -14.47
N ILE A 12 24.85 8.62 -13.32
CA ILE A 12 23.46 8.72 -12.83
C ILE A 12 22.61 9.55 -13.79
N ASN A 13 23.11 10.72 -14.21
CA ASN A 13 22.37 11.61 -15.11
C ASN A 13 22.06 10.98 -16.46
N GLN A 14 23.04 10.31 -17.05
CA GLN A 14 22.98 9.80 -18.42
C GLN A 14 22.55 8.34 -18.50
N HIS A 15 22.12 7.73 -17.38
CA HIS A 15 21.75 6.32 -17.39
C HIS A 15 20.50 6.10 -18.27
N PRO A 16 20.61 5.33 -19.37
CA PRO A 16 19.59 5.31 -20.42
C PRO A 16 18.27 4.64 -20.00
N ARG A 17 18.31 3.82 -18.94
CA ARG A 17 17.15 3.06 -18.45
C ARG A 17 16.58 3.60 -17.14
N TRP A 18 17.19 4.61 -16.55
CA TRP A 18 16.72 5.12 -15.27
C TRP A 18 15.78 6.29 -15.47
N GLN A 19 14.58 6.13 -14.97
CA GLN A 19 13.61 7.20 -14.80
C GLN A 19 14.04 8.10 -13.62
N ASP A 20 13.46 9.28 -13.53
CA ASP A 20 13.81 10.30 -12.55
C ASP A 20 13.67 9.83 -11.10
N GLY A 21 12.67 9.00 -10.79
CA GLY A 21 12.57 8.35 -9.48
C GLY A 21 13.74 7.42 -9.12
N SER A 22 14.33 6.73 -10.11
CA SER A 22 15.53 5.90 -9.92
C SER A 22 16.77 6.75 -9.75
N LYS A 23 16.91 7.82 -10.54
CA LYS A 23 18.00 8.79 -10.42
C LYS A 23 17.97 9.50 -9.08
N GLN A 24 16.80 9.95 -8.64
CA GLN A 24 16.58 10.56 -7.33
C GLN A 24 17.06 9.66 -6.18
N ARG A 25 16.66 8.38 -6.19
CA ARG A 25 17.11 7.41 -5.18
C ARG A 25 18.62 7.22 -5.20
N ALA A 26 19.23 7.13 -6.39
CA ALA A 26 20.68 7.00 -6.53
C ALA A 26 21.40 8.23 -5.95
N TYR A 27 20.93 9.45 -6.21
CA TYR A 27 21.49 10.66 -5.63
C TYR A 27 21.44 10.66 -4.11
N PHE A 28 20.30 10.37 -3.50
CA PHE A 28 20.19 10.32 -2.04
C PHE A 28 21.01 9.19 -1.42
N THR A 29 21.11 8.03 -2.08
CA THR A 29 21.94 6.92 -1.61
C THR A 29 23.42 7.29 -1.59
N VAL A 30 23.92 7.90 -2.67
CA VAL A 30 25.30 8.37 -2.74
C VAL A 30 25.57 9.48 -1.73
N ALA A 31 24.66 10.47 -1.60
CA ALA A 31 24.78 11.54 -0.62
C ALA A 31 24.83 10.98 0.81
N LYS A 32 23.98 10.02 1.14
CA LYS A 32 23.98 9.36 2.46
C LYS A 32 25.29 8.61 2.71
N TRP A 33 25.76 7.85 1.74
CA TRP A 33 27.02 7.12 1.85
C TRP A 33 28.21 8.07 2.04
N LEU A 34 28.29 9.15 1.25
CA LEU A 34 29.32 10.17 1.37
C LEU A 34 29.30 10.88 2.72
N SER A 35 28.10 11.22 3.23
CA SER A 35 27.99 11.90 4.53
C SER A 35 28.48 11.04 5.71
N ILE A 36 28.35 9.71 5.60
CA ILE A 36 28.84 8.78 6.63
C ILE A 36 30.35 8.56 6.52
N ASN A 37 30.85 8.30 5.30
CA ASN A 37 32.24 7.89 5.13
C ASN A 37 33.20 9.06 4.84
N HIS A 38 32.66 10.21 4.39
CA HIS A 38 33.45 11.38 3.99
C HIS A 38 32.67 12.69 4.32
N PRO A 39 32.40 12.99 5.61
CA PRO A 39 31.48 14.06 6.01
C PRO A 39 31.86 15.47 5.53
N ASN A 40 33.15 15.69 5.23
CA ASN A 40 33.67 17.01 4.81
C ASN A 40 33.73 17.21 3.30
N LEU A 41 33.19 16.31 2.49
CA LEU A 41 33.19 16.43 1.05
C LEU A 41 32.05 17.34 0.56
N LYS A 42 32.39 18.51 0.03
CA LYS A 42 31.42 19.48 -0.53
C LYS A 42 30.50 18.88 -1.62
N ILE A 43 31.00 17.88 -2.37
CA ILE A 43 30.21 17.22 -3.41
C ILE A 43 28.98 16.47 -2.87
N THR A 44 28.94 16.17 -1.57
CA THR A 44 27.78 15.55 -0.92
C THR A 44 26.55 16.43 -1.09
N GLU A 45 26.71 17.75 -1.00
CA GLU A 45 25.61 18.69 -1.17
C GLU A 45 25.10 18.72 -2.61
N GLU A 46 25.98 18.66 -3.60
CA GLU A 46 25.57 18.58 -5.02
C GLU A 46 24.68 17.36 -5.30
N TYR A 47 24.96 16.20 -4.67
CA TYR A 47 24.09 15.02 -4.79
C TYR A 47 22.72 15.25 -4.12
N ARG A 48 22.69 15.90 -2.97
CA ARG A 48 21.43 16.22 -2.28
C ARG A 48 20.57 17.19 -3.10
N GLU A 49 21.18 18.27 -3.58
CA GLU A 49 20.48 19.29 -4.40
C GLU A 49 19.85 18.67 -5.65
N ARG A 50 20.58 17.82 -6.36
CA ARG A 50 20.03 17.11 -7.54
C ARG A 50 18.91 16.16 -7.17
N GLY A 51 19.06 15.43 -6.07
CA GLY A 51 18.01 14.56 -5.55
C GLY A 51 16.74 15.34 -5.16
N PHE A 52 16.89 16.50 -4.53
CA PHE A 52 15.78 17.38 -4.17
C PHE A 52 15.12 18.02 -5.39
N ALA A 53 15.90 18.46 -6.38
CA ALA A 53 15.35 19.02 -7.61
C ALA A 53 14.45 18.02 -8.35
N LEU A 54 14.91 16.77 -8.50
CA LEU A 54 14.08 15.70 -9.08
C LEU A 54 12.86 15.35 -8.21
N LYS A 55 12.98 15.45 -6.90
CA LYS A 55 11.86 15.24 -5.99
C LYS A 55 10.79 16.30 -6.18
N GLN A 56 11.19 17.58 -6.21
CA GLN A 56 10.28 18.70 -6.42
C GLN A 56 9.58 18.63 -7.78
N GLN A 57 10.34 18.32 -8.84
CA GLN A 57 9.77 18.16 -10.18
C GLN A 57 8.68 17.06 -10.18
N ARG A 58 8.97 15.89 -9.58
CA ARG A 58 7.98 14.81 -9.49
C ARG A 58 6.79 15.16 -8.61
N GLU A 59 6.97 15.89 -7.51
CA GLU A 59 5.87 16.34 -6.66
C GLU A 59 4.96 17.34 -7.40
N LEU A 60 5.50 18.15 -8.29
CA LEU A 60 4.71 19.01 -9.18
C LEU A 60 3.93 18.18 -10.21
N GLU A 61 4.59 17.26 -10.90
CA GLU A 61 3.96 16.37 -11.88
C GLU A 61 2.88 15.47 -11.24
N GLU A 62 3.16 14.88 -10.06
CA GLU A 62 2.19 14.08 -9.28
C GLU A 62 1.03 14.97 -8.75
N GLY A 63 1.30 16.22 -8.40
CA GLY A 63 0.26 17.20 -7.98
C GLY A 63 -0.68 17.60 -9.08
N GLU A 64 -0.23 17.62 -10.33
CA GLU A 64 -1.04 17.89 -11.52
C GLU A 64 -1.86 16.67 -11.97
N ASN A 65 -1.72 15.51 -11.29
CA ASN A 65 -2.34 14.23 -11.67
C ASN A 65 -2.11 13.86 -13.16
N VAL A 66 -0.97 14.24 -13.72
CA VAL A 66 -0.59 13.89 -15.08
C VAL A 66 -0.17 12.43 -15.11
N LEU A 67 -1.07 11.59 -15.61
CA LEU A 67 -0.79 10.16 -15.84
C LEU A 67 0.02 10.02 -17.13
N ASP A 68 0.99 9.10 -17.14
CA ASP A 68 1.68 8.78 -18.38
C ASP A 68 0.77 7.99 -19.35
N ALA A 69 1.11 7.95 -20.64
CA ALA A 69 0.30 7.31 -21.67
C ALA A 69 0.05 5.81 -21.36
N LYS A 70 1.02 5.14 -20.73
CA LYS A 70 0.91 3.73 -20.35
C LYS A 70 0.01 3.55 -19.12
N GLU A 71 0.06 4.47 -18.18
CA GLU A 71 -0.85 4.48 -17.03
C GLU A 71 -2.29 4.70 -17.49
N ILE A 72 -2.53 5.66 -18.40
CA ILE A 72 -3.85 5.91 -18.99
C ILE A 72 -4.36 4.67 -19.73
N GLU A 73 -3.54 4.00 -20.53
CA GLU A 73 -3.91 2.78 -21.25
C GLU A 73 -4.30 1.64 -20.30
N ASN A 74 -3.58 1.49 -19.19
CA ASN A 74 -3.82 0.46 -18.19
C ASN A 74 -4.91 0.81 -17.18
N MET A 75 -5.31 2.07 -17.11
CA MET A 75 -6.32 2.53 -16.16
C MET A 75 -7.70 2.01 -16.57
N LYS A 76 -8.29 1.19 -15.72
CA LYS A 76 -9.67 0.70 -15.92
C LYS A 76 -10.57 1.30 -14.84
N PRO A 77 -11.80 1.73 -15.19
CA PRO A 77 -12.75 2.24 -14.21
C PRO A 77 -13.17 1.12 -13.23
N ARG A 78 -13.61 1.52 -12.04
CA ARG A 78 -14.09 0.57 -11.02
C ARG A 78 -15.21 -0.34 -11.55
N SER A 79 -16.08 0.17 -12.43
CA SER A 79 -17.15 -0.59 -13.08
C SER A 79 -16.62 -1.82 -13.82
N TYR A 80 -15.50 -1.71 -14.52
CA TYR A 80 -14.85 -2.83 -15.19
C TYR A 80 -14.50 -3.98 -14.23
N PHE A 81 -13.96 -3.66 -13.07
CA PHE A 81 -13.64 -4.68 -12.06
C PHE A 81 -14.88 -5.25 -11.38
N LEU A 82 -15.93 -4.44 -11.20
CA LEU A 82 -17.23 -4.91 -10.73
C LEU A 82 -17.87 -5.89 -11.70
N GLU A 83 -17.79 -5.64 -13.00
CA GLU A 83 -18.26 -6.57 -14.03
C GLU A 83 -17.51 -7.91 -13.99
N ILE A 84 -16.19 -7.87 -13.82
CA ILE A 84 -15.40 -9.10 -13.65
C ILE A 84 -15.85 -9.85 -12.38
N LEU A 85 -16.01 -9.14 -11.27
CA LEU A 85 -16.43 -9.74 -10.02
C LEU A 85 -17.81 -10.40 -10.12
N ASN A 86 -18.76 -9.74 -10.80
CA ASN A 86 -20.12 -10.23 -10.99
C ASN A 86 -20.21 -11.46 -11.93
N LYS A 87 -19.21 -11.66 -12.79
CA LYS A 87 -19.11 -12.86 -13.64
C LYS A 87 -18.60 -14.09 -12.89
N ILE A 88 -17.98 -13.90 -11.73
CA ILE A 88 -17.49 -15.00 -10.91
C ILE A 88 -18.65 -15.57 -10.09
N ASN A 89 -18.97 -16.84 -10.33
CA ASN A 89 -19.94 -17.56 -9.50
C ASN A 89 -19.26 -18.10 -8.25
N PRO A 90 -19.56 -17.58 -7.04
CA PRO A 90 -18.90 -18.02 -5.81
C PRO A 90 -19.07 -19.51 -5.51
N SER A 91 -20.17 -20.13 -5.99
CA SER A 91 -20.45 -21.57 -5.78
C SER A 91 -19.51 -22.49 -6.57
N GLU A 92 -18.89 -21.98 -7.62
CA GLU A 92 -17.93 -22.71 -8.48
C GLU A 92 -16.50 -22.64 -7.96
N ILE A 93 -16.23 -21.81 -6.95
CA ILE A 93 -14.91 -21.66 -6.35
C ILE A 93 -14.59 -22.89 -5.47
N LYS A 94 -13.72 -23.75 -5.97
CA LYS A 94 -13.37 -25.03 -5.31
C LYS A 94 -12.06 -24.96 -4.54
N THR A 95 -11.10 -24.20 -5.01
CA THR A 95 -9.76 -24.14 -4.43
C THR A 95 -9.57 -22.96 -3.48
N ARG A 96 -8.62 -23.12 -2.54
CA ARG A 96 -8.21 -22.02 -1.65
C ARG A 96 -7.66 -20.82 -2.44
N VAL A 97 -6.90 -21.08 -3.50
CA VAL A 97 -6.28 -20.03 -4.32
C VAL A 97 -7.33 -19.19 -5.03
N GLU A 98 -8.33 -19.84 -5.67
CA GLU A 98 -9.45 -19.14 -6.31
C GLU A 98 -10.25 -18.31 -5.29
N HIS A 99 -10.52 -18.90 -4.11
CA HIS A 99 -11.21 -18.18 -3.05
C HIS A 99 -10.44 -16.94 -2.59
N MET A 100 -9.13 -17.05 -2.42
CA MET A 100 -8.30 -15.92 -2.03
C MET A 100 -8.24 -14.83 -3.10
N LYS A 101 -8.19 -15.21 -4.38
CA LYS A 101 -8.26 -14.26 -5.51
C LYS A 101 -9.60 -13.52 -5.52
N TYR A 102 -10.70 -14.25 -5.35
CA TYR A 102 -12.05 -13.67 -5.28
C TYR A 102 -12.21 -12.74 -4.09
N LEU A 103 -11.75 -13.15 -2.90
CA LEU A 103 -11.75 -12.32 -1.70
C LEU A 103 -10.94 -11.03 -1.90
N LEU A 104 -9.71 -11.14 -2.41
CA LEU A 104 -8.85 -9.98 -2.63
C LEU A 104 -9.48 -9.00 -3.64
N LEU A 105 -9.99 -9.50 -4.76
CA LEU A 105 -10.69 -8.67 -5.74
C LEU A 105 -11.91 -7.98 -5.12
N SER A 106 -12.70 -8.71 -4.31
CA SER A 106 -13.86 -8.14 -3.62
C SER A 106 -13.47 -7.04 -2.63
N LEU A 107 -12.38 -7.25 -1.87
CA LEU A 107 -11.84 -6.26 -0.94
C LEU A 107 -11.39 -4.97 -1.66
N LEU A 108 -10.74 -5.11 -2.82
CA LEU A 108 -10.25 -3.96 -3.59
C LEU A 108 -11.36 -3.19 -4.30
N VAL A 109 -12.43 -3.87 -4.70
CA VAL A 109 -13.50 -3.28 -5.55
C VAL A 109 -14.67 -2.77 -4.73
N LYS A 110 -15.10 -3.51 -3.70
CA LYS A 110 -16.31 -3.19 -2.92
C LYS A 110 -16.05 -2.23 -1.75
N GLN A 111 -14.79 -2.02 -1.39
CA GLN A 111 -14.39 -1.15 -0.29
C GLN A 111 -13.44 -0.05 -0.78
N PRO A 112 -13.40 1.14 -0.16
CA PRO A 112 -12.36 2.11 -0.44
C PRO A 112 -10.97 1.49 -0.31
N PRO A 113 -10.08 1.69 -1.28
CA PRO A 113 -8.81 1.00 -1.30
C PRO A 113 -7.93 1.43 -0.12
N VAL A 114 -7.50 0.47 0.67
CA VAL A 114 -6.37 0.61 1.58
C VAL A 114 -5.10 0.13 0.87
N ARG A 115 -3.94 0.52 1.36
CA ARG A 115 -2.68 0.10 0.74
C ARG A 115 -2.56 -1.42 0.66
N THR A 116 -1.95 -1.93 -0.39
CA THR A 116 -1.70 -3.37 -0.58
C THR A 116 -0.91 -4.00 0.57
N SER A 117 -0.03 -3.22 1.22
CA SER A 117 0.68 -3.65 2.43
C SER A 117 -0.26 -4.00 3.59
N PHE A 118 -1.44 -3.35 3.69
CA PHE A 118 -2.45 -3.72 4.68
C PHE A 118 -2.93 -5.16 4.46
N TYR A 119 -3.36 -5.50 3.24
CA TYR A 119 -3.88 -6.83 2.94
C TYR A 119 -2.84 -7.96 3.08
N SER A 120 -1.55 -7.64 2.93
CA SER A 120 -0.47 -8.62 3.09
C SER A 120 -0.08 -8.86 4.55
N THR A 121 -0.35 -7.90 5.44
CA THR A 121 0.07 -7.95 6.85
C THR A 121 -1.10 -8.07 7.84
N ALA A 122 -2.31 -7.67 7.43
CA ALA A 122 -3.47 -7.67 8.32
C ALA A 122 -3.88 -9.09 8.72
N GLN A 123 -4.08 -9.27 10.01
CA GLN A 123 -4.61 -10.50 10.59
C GLN A 123 -6.12 -10.40 10.74
N MET A 124 -6.83 -11.51 10.54
CA MET A 124 -8.26 -11.56 10.85
C MET A 124 -8.43 -11.92 12.32
N ILE A 125 -9.05 -11.04 13.09
CA ILE A 125 -9.30 -11.22 14.53
C ILE A 125 -10.79 -11.17 14.85
N THR A 126 -11.18 -11.79 15.95
CA THR A 126 -12.53 -11.72 16.51
C THR A 126 -12.59 -10.72 17.67
N SER A 127 -13.79 -10.38 18.13
CA SER A 127 -14.01 -9.46 19.26
C SER A 127 -13.33 -9.89 20.56
N ASP A 128 -13.02 -11.18 20.70
CA ASP A 128 -12.41 -11.75 21.91
C ASP A 128 -10.88 -11.67 21.90
N THR A 129 -10.30 -11.26 20.80
CA THR A 129 -8.84 -11.17 20.62
C THR A 129 -8.35 -9.80 21.07
N LYS A 130 -7.29 -9.79 21.87
CA LYS A 130 -6.62 -8.54 22.28
C LYS A 130 -5.96 -7.89 21.06
N ILE A 131 -6.33 -6.64 20.77
CA ILE A 131 -5.73 -5.84 19.71
C ILE A 131 -4.36 -5.36 20.19
N LYS A 132 -3.34 -5.52 19.36
CA LYS A 132 -2.00 -4.98 19.59
C LYS A 132 -1.85 -3.63 18.89
N ASP A 133 -1.19 -2.69 19.55
CA ASP A 133 -1.13 -1.27 19.16
C ASP A 133 -0.31 -0.97 17.89
N ASP A 134 0.39 -1.94 17.31
CA ASP A 134 1.29 -1.74 16.16
C ASP A 134 1.02 -2.65 14.97
N GLU A 135 -0.09 -3.38 14.96
CA GLU A 135 -0.43 -4.34 13.91
C GLU A 135 -1.72 -3.94 13.19
N ASN A 136 -1.82 -4.31 11.91
CA ASN A 136 -3.01 -4.11 11.09
C ASN A 136 -3.96 -5.31 11.25
N PHE A 137 -5.25 -5.04 11.36
CA PHE A 137 -6.27 -6.08 11.56
C PHE A 137 -7.47 -5.92 10.64
N ILE A 138 -8.11 -7.06 10.33
CA ILE A 138 -9.49 -7.13 9.88
C ILE A 138 -10.29 -7.67 11.07
N TRP A 139 -11.04 -6.78 11.70
CA TRP A 139 -11.76 -7.09 12.93
C TRP A 139 -13.16 -7.61 12.62
N LEU A 140 -13.42 -8.86 12.99
CA LEU A 140 -14.71 -9.53 12.78
C LEU A 140 -15.51 -9.51 14.08
N ARG A 141 -16.63 -8.79 14.07
CA ARG A 141 -17.56 -8.71 15.20
C ARG A 141 -18.85 -9.43 14.86
N ARG A 142 -19.13 -10.52 15.55
CA ARG A 142 -20.38 -11.26 15.39
C ARG A 142 -21.55 -10.50 16.01
N ALA A 143 -22.72 -10.65 15.40
CA ALA A 143 -23.95 -10.20 15.99
C ALA A 143 -24.16 -10.82 17.38
N ARG A 144 -24.52 -10.02 18.37
CA ARG A 144 -24.80 -10.49 19.74
C ARG A 144 -26.25 -10.98 19.90
N SER A 145 -27.13 -10.66 18.95
CA SER A 145 -28.53 -11.08 18.95
C SER A 145 -28.93 -11.65 17.59
N SER A 146 -30.02 -12.39 17.53
CA SER A 146 -30.59 -12.93 16.28
C SER A 146 -31.00 -11.87 15.26
N THR A 147 -31.25 -10.65 15.70
CA THR A 147 -31.61 -9.49 14.87
C THR A 147 -30.39 -8.61 14.51
N GLY A 148 -29.26 -8.87 15.14
CA GLY A 148 -28.04 -8.11 14.90
C GLY A 148 -27.34 -8.54 13.62
N GLN A 149 -26.59 -7.61 13.02
CA GLN A 149 -25.75 -7.88 11.86
C GLN A 149 -24.29 -8.08 12.26
N ASN A 150 -23.61 -9.01 11.57
CA ASN A 150 -22.18 -9.12 11.64
C ASN A 150 -21.53 -7.83 11.11
N LYS A 151 -20.44 -7.41 11.73
CA LYS A 151 -19.68 -6.24 11.32
C LYS A 151 -18.24 -6.60 11.04
N VAL A 152 -17.64 -5.92 10.09
CA VAL A 152 -16.22 -6.02 9.78
C VAL A 152 -15.65 -4.62 9.74
N SER A 153 -14.49 -4.44 10.33
CA SER A 153 -13.75 -3.18 10.29
C SER A 153 -12.29 -3.45 9.91
N TYR A 154 -11.71 -2.56 9.13
CA TYR A 154 -10.26 -2.52 8.95
C TYR A 154 -9.67 -1.61 10.01
N VAL A 155 -8.69 -2.11 10.72
CA VAL A 155 -7.94 -1.35 11.72
C VAL A 155 -6.53 -1.14 11.18
N VAL A 156 -6.25 0.07 10.74
CA VAL A 156 -4.99 0.46 10.09
C VAL A 156 -4.10 1.17 11.10
N GLN A 157 -3.29 0.43 11.84
CA GLN A 157 -2.37 0.97 12.84
C GLN A 157 -0.96 1.20 12.29
N LYS A 158 -0.57 0.40 11.29
CA LYS A 158 0.77 0.46 10.69
C LYS A 158 0.66 0.81 9.22
N ASP A 159 0.82 2.08 8.89
CA ASP A 159 0.97 2.54 7.53
C ASP A 159 2.40 3.05 7.30
N LYS A 160 2.86 2.98 6.03
CA LYS A 160 4.19 3.46 5.61
C LYS A 160 4.44 4.95 5.92
N VAL A 161 3.35 5.69 6.14
CA VAL A 161 3.34 7.14 6.46
C VAL A 161 3.11 7.39 7.95
N SER A 162 2.77 6.38 8.76
CA SER A 162 2.49 6.53 10.18
C SER A 162 3.70 6.93 11.03
N GLY A 163 4.91 6.84 10.48
CA GLY A 163 6.10 7.45 11.09
C GLY A 163 6.09 8.99 11.13
N SER A 164 5.17 9.64 10.40
CA SER A 164 5.03 11.09 10.32
C SER A 164 3.63 11.61 10.66
N ARG A 165 2.64 10.72 10.79
CA ARG A 165 1.28 11.07 11.22
C ARG A 165 0.92 10.15 12.38
N SER A 166 0.95 10.70 13.61
CA SER A 166 0.21 10.10 14.71
C SER A 166 -1.27 10.12 14.31
N PHE A 167 -1.87 8.96 14.05
CA PHE A 167 -3.32 8.86 14.11
C PHE A 167 -3.70 9.28 15.53
N GLY A 168 -4.44 10.38 15.67
CA GLY A 168 -4.72 11.01 16.96
C GLY A 168 -5.48 10.13 17.93
N SER A 169 -6.21 9.12 17.45
CA SER A 169 -6.90 8.12 18.26
C SER A 169 -7.08 6.81 17.51
N PHE A 170 -7.30 5.71 18.24
CA PHE A 170 -7.69 4.42 17.68
C PHE A 170 -8.93 4.51 16.77
N ALA A 171 -9.87 5.39 17.09
CA ALA A 171 -11.08 5.60 16.31
C ALA A 171 -10.79 6.09 14.87
N ASP A 172 -9.74 6.87 14.68
CA ASP A 172 -9.37 7.43 13.36
C ASP A 172 -8.70 6.38 12.45
N SER A 173 -8.30 5.24 13.01
CA SER A 173 -7.68 4.14 12.28
C SER A 173 -8.67 3.04 11.87
N VAL A 174 -9.96 3.18 12.20
CA VAL A 174 -10.99 2.17 11.96
C VAL A 174 -11.84 2.54 10.75
N ILE A 175 -11.87 1.66 9.75
CA ILE A 175 -12.70 1.79 8.55
C ILE A 175 -13.75 0.68 8.58
N GLU A 176 -15.03 1.06 8.71
CA GLU A 176 -16.13 0.10 8.70
C GLU A 176 -16.39 -0.41 7.28
N VAL A 177 -16.66 -1.71 7.16
CA VAL A 177 -17.11 -2.34 5.90
C VAL A 177 -18.63 -2.25 5.86
N GLU A 178 -19.16 -1.61 4.82
CA GLU A 178 -20.61 -1.39 4.67
C GLU A 178 -21.29 -2.44 3.79
N ASP A 179 -20.57 -3.03 2.83
CA ASP A 179 -21.11 -4.02 1.89
C ASP A 179 -21.41 -5.35 2.60
N ALA A 180 -22.68 -5.72 2.68
CA ALA A 180 -23.15 -6.93 3.38
C ALA A 180 -22.62 -8.24 2.74
N GLU A 181 -22.46 -8.29 1.42
CA GLU A 181 -21.93 -9.47 0.73
C GLU A 181 -20.42 -9.61 1.03
N LEU A 182 -19.70 -8.51 1.07
CA LEU A 182 -18.30 -8.50 1.44
C LEU A 182 -18.11 -8.94 2.90
N ILE A 183 -18.93 -8.46 3.82
CA ILE A 183 -18.95 -8.91 5.22
C ILE A 183 -19.11 -10.42 5.28
N ASN A 184 -20.11 -10.98 4.61
CA ASN A 184 -20.38 -12.42 4.58
C ASN A 184 -19.23 -13.21 3.96
N LEU A 185 -18.63 -12.70 2.90
CA LEU A 185 -17.48 -13.31 2.24
C LEU A 185 -16.27 -13.38 3.19
N ILE A 186 -15.97 -12.30 3.91
CA ILE A 186 -14.87 -12.24 4.89
C ILE A 186 -15.10 -13.25 6.02
N PHE A 187 -16.32 -13.31 6.60
CA PHE A 187 -16.65 -14.31 7.63
C PHE A 187 -16.56 -15.76 7.11
N THR A 188 -17.01 -16.01 5.88
CA THR A 188 -16.90 -17.32 5.23
C THR A 188 -15.44 -17.70 5.02
N SER A 189 -14.63 -16.76 4.56
CA SER A 189 -13.20 -16.94 4.38
C SER A 189 -12.49 -17.28 5.69
N TYR A 190 -12.82 -16.56 6.75
CA TYR A 190 -12.25 -16.80 8.08
C TYR A 190 -12.59 -18.21 8.61
N LYS A 191 -13.83 -18.67 8.40
CA LYS A 191 -14.26 -20.02 8.82
C LYS A 191 -13.61 -21.13 8.00
N LYS A 192 -13.59 -20.96 6.66
CA LYS A 192 -13.16 -22.00 5.73
C LYS A 192 -11.64 -22.13 5.64
N TYR A 193 -10.95 -21.02 5.81
CA TYR A 193 -9.49 -20.95 5.69
C TYR A 193 -8.90 -20.15 6.85
N PRO A 194 -8.95 -20.69 8.10
CA PRO A 194 -8.36 -20.02 9.23
C PRO A 194 -6.87 -19.81 8.95
N ARG A 195 -6.42 -18.58 9.06
CA ARG A 195 -5.00 -18.26 8.99
C ARG A 195 -4.44 -18.56 10.37
N ASN A 196 -3.59 -19.56 10.45
CA ASN A 196 -2.77 -19.76 11.64
C ASN A 196 -1.90 -18.50 11.79
N ILE A 197 -1.99 -17.91 12.95
CA ILE A 197 -1.16 -16.83 13.44
C ILE A 197 0.27 -17.33 13.62
#